data_19cbcdeaf757b286c973fcdee8b6ff93
#
_entry.id   19cbcdeaf757b286c973fcdee8b6ff93
#
_cell.length_a   1.000
_cell.length_b   1.000
_cell.length_c   1.000
_cell.angle_alpha   90.00
_cell.angle_beta   90.00
_cell.angle_gamma   90.00
#
_symmetry.space_group_name_H-M   'P 1'
#
loop_
_entity.id
_entity.type
_entity.pdbx_description
1 polymer ?
#
loop_
_entity_poly.entity_id
_entity_poly.type
_entity_poly.pdbx_seq_one_letter_code
_entity_poly.pdbx_strand_id
1 'polypeptide(L)'
;MSTCVIIFKEKQPATEFLLKLREAQTPFLNCDLIKPLNNTIKPEDKNIENFGEVFVNELNFNNVKILNPTLARKERQKALATWLIPFGFFAGLSFSEMTHLTTFAKMGFPNQIEQLLGGLIGMLSGWLGSFFASGNINQDSDDDIRFLRKKSEEGCWMLILELPIEIELPWQILKEINYSEIITIANQ
;
A
#
# COMPACT_ATOMS: atom_id res chain seq x y z
N MET A 1 -11.52 7.82 5.58
CA MET A 1 -10.21 8.49 5.67
C MET A 1 -9.94 9.14 4.34
N SER A 2 -9.55 10.40 4.32
CA SER A 2 -9.13 11.09 3.09
C SER A 2 -7.61 11.26 3.13
N THR A 3 -6.95 10.81 2.06
CA THR A 3 -5.51 10.98 1.91
C THR A 3 -5.25 12.05 0.88
N CYS A 4 -4.59 13.12 1.28
CA CYS A 4 -4.22 14.22 0.40
C CYS A 4 -2.73 14.19 0.14
N VAL A 5 -2.33 14.34 -1.12
CA VAL A 5 -0.95 14.48 -1.53
C VAL A 5 -0.75 15.91 -2.04
N ILE A 6 0.11 16.66 -1.35
CA ILE A 6 0.45 18.03 -1.68
C ILE A 6 1.82 18.04 -2.32
N ILE A 7 1.95 18.66 -3.48
CA ILE A 7 3.18 18.71 -4.27
C ILE A 7 3.85 20.07 -4.12
N PHE A 8 5.13 20.04 -3.76
CA PHE A 8 5.97 21.22 -3.59
C PHE A 8 7.19 21.14 -4.54
N LYS A 9 7.62 22.27 -5.08
CA LYS A 9 8.85 22.33 -5.90
C LYS A 9 10.11 22.20 -5.05
N GLU A 10 10.05 22.65 -3.81
CA GLU A 10 11.18 22.71 -2.88
C GLU A 10 10.80 22.12 -1.53
N LYS A 11 11.80 21.74 -0.72
CA LYS A 11 11.60 21.20 0.63
C LYS A 11 11.08 22.26 1.60
N GLN A 12 11.58 23.49 1.50
CA GLN A 12 11.26 24.55 2.45
C GLN A 12 9.76 24.85 2.61
N PRO A 13 8.97 25.02 1.51
CA PRO A 13 7.53 25.24 1.65
C PRO A 13 6.80 24.05 2.30
N ALA A 14 7.26 22.81 2.07
CA ALA A 14 6.67 21.63 2.69
C ALA A 14 6.90 21.62 4.20
N THR A 15 8.11 21.99 4.65
CA THR A 15 8.43 22.09 6.08
C THR A 15 7.71 23.24 6.75
N GLU A 16 7.58 24.38 6.08
CA GLU A 16 6.80 25.53 6.57
C GLU A 16 5.33 25.18 6.75
N PHE A 17 4.75 24.43 5.82
CA PHE A 17 3.38 23.94 5.93
C PHE A 17 3.19 23.07 7.15
N LEU A 18 4.13 22.15 7.42
CA LEU A 18 4.08 21.29 8.60
C LEU A 18 4.13 22.08 9.91
N LEU A 19 4.99 23.12 9.98
CA LEU A 19 5.07 23.98 11.15
C LEU A 19 3.75 24.73 11.38
N LYS A 20 3.16 25.30 10.34
CA LYS A 20 1.87 25.99 10.43
C LYS A 20 0.72 25.06 10.80
N LEU A 21 0.71 23.81 10.28
CA LEU A 21 -0.26 22.79 10.69
C LEU A 21 -0.19 22.50 12.19
N ARG A 22 1.02 22.44 12.71
CA ARG A 22 1.26 22.23 14.14
C ARG A 22 0.81 23.42 14.97
N GLU A 23 1.16 24.64 14.57
CA GLU A 23 0.74 25.87 15.26
C GLU A 23 -0.78 26.00 15.31
N ALA A 24 -1.46 25.59 14.22
CA ALA A 24 -2.92 25.58 14.14
C ALA A 24 -3.56 24.39 14.90
N GLN A 25 -2.76 23.51 15.50
CA GLN A 25 -3.23 22.29 16.19
C GLN A 25 -4.22 21.46 15.35
N THR A 26 -4.03 21.45 14.03
CA THR A 26 -4.89 20.69 13.12
C THR A 26 -4.64 19.20 13.34
N PRO A 27 -5.65 18.38 13.71
CA PRO A 27 -5.45 16.96 13.91
C PRO A 27 -5.26 16.24 12.58
N PHE A 28 -4.20 15.45 12.48
CA PHE A 28 -3.94 14.55 11.37
C PHE A 28 -3.55 13.17 11.92
N LEU A 29 -3.82 12.13 11.14
CA LEU A 29 -3.54 10.75 11.53
C LEU A 29 -2.11 10.34 11.21
N ASN A 30 -1.65 10.73 10.02
CA ASN A 30 -0.30 10.44 9.55
C ASN A 30 0.19 11.55 8.62
N CYS A 31 1.49 11.78 8.63
CA CYS A 31 2.12 12.76 7.77
C CYS A 31 3.49 12.25 7.33
N ASP A 32 3.63 11.98 6.03
CA ASP A 32 4.86 11.48 5.43
C ASP A 32 5.38 12.47 4.38
N LEU A 33 6.65 12.84 4.51
CA LEU A 33 7.37 13.66 3.53
C LEU A 33 8.14 12.76 2.57
N ILE A 34 7.87 12.89 1.28
CA ILE A 34 8.47 12.07 0.23
C ILE A 34 9.51 12.84 -0.52
N LYS A 35 10.71 12.25 -0.59
CA LYS A 35 11.83 12.78 -1.36
C LYS A 35 11.63 12.57 -2.86
N PRO A 36 12.10 13.51 -3.71
CA PRO A 36 12.14 13.30 -5.16
C PRO A 36 13.04 12.13 -5.53
N LEU A 37 12.65 11.40 -6.58
CA LEU A 37 13.36 10.22 -7.08
C LEU A 37 14.78 10.53 -7.57
N ASN A 38 15.00 11.76 -8.11
CA ASN A 38 16.27 12.17 -8.68
C ASN A 38 17.32 12.64 -7.64
N ASN A 39 16.93 12.75 -6.37
CA ASN A 39 17.91 13.03 -5.32
C ASN A 39 18.63 11.72 -4.95
N THR A 40 19.74 11.47 -5.61
CA THR A 40 20.75 10.45 -5.28
C THR A 40 21.49 10.83 -3.99
N ILE A 41 20.77 10.97 -2.88
CA ILE A 41 21.37 11.04 -1.56
C ILE A 41 21.44 9.60 -1.05
N LYS A 42 22.66 9.21 -0.64
CA LYS A 42 23.00 7.88 -0.13
C LYS A 42 22.00 7.38 0.92
N PRO A 43 21.71 6.06 0.99
CA PRO A 43 20.68 5.47 1.85
C PRO A 43 20.95 5.56 3.37
N GLU A 44 21.92 6.32 3.80
CA GLU A 44 22.37 6.37 5.22
C GLU A 44 21.68 7.43 6.08
N ASP A 45 20.96 8.38 5.50
CA ASP A 45 20.27 9.39 6.30
C ASP A 45 18.80 9.02 6.51
N LYS A 46 18.54 8.18 7.52
CA LYS A 46 17.30 8.26 8.28
C LYS A 46 17.36 9.55 9.11
N ASN A 47 17.34 10.69 8.44
CA ASN A 47 17.16 11.95 9.12
C ASN A 47 15.71 12.03 9.56
N ILE A 48 15.46 11.50 10.76
CA ILE A 48 14.32 11.91 11.56
C ILE A 48 14.66 13.35 11.98
N GLU A 49 14.30 14.30 11.15
CA GLU A 49 14.35 15.69 11.57
C GLU A 49 13.27 15.83 12.65
N ASN A 50 13.72 15.92 13.90
CA ASN A 50 12.87 16.21 15.03
C ASN A 50 12.37 17.67 14.91
N PHE A 51 11.27 17.85 14.18
CA PHE A 51 10.49 19.08 14.23
C PHE A 51 9.62 19.09 15.50
N GLY A 52 10.26 19.20 16.68
CA GLY A 52 9.58 19.05 17.95
C GLY A 52 8.99 17.63 18.12
N GLU A 53 7.83 17.46 18.74
CA GLU A 53 7.21 16.14 18.99
C GLU A 53 6.54 15.48 17.77
N VAL A 54 6.57 16.10 16.59
CA VAL A 54 6.01 15.52 15.36
C VAL A 54 7.11 14.77 14.62
N PHE A 55 7.01 13.45 14.60
CA PHE A 55 7.88 12.58 13.81
C PHE A 55 7.42 12.65 12.35
N VAL A 56 8.13 13.38 11.51
CA VAL A 56 7.93 13.35 10.06
C VAL A 56 8.90 12.34 9.48
N ASN A 57 8.36 11.26 8.93
CA ASN A 57 9.18 10.26 8.26
C ASN A 57 9.53 10.76 6.86
N GLU A 58 10.81 10.98 6.59
CA GLU A 58 11.26 11.18 5.22
C GLU A 58 11.35 9.82 4.50
N LEU A 59 10.44 9.58 3.58
CA LEU A 59 10.33 8.32 2.86
C LEU A 59 10.73 8.49 1.38
N ASN A 60 11.24 7.41 0.81
CA ASN A 60 11.41 7.32 -0.63
C ASN A 60 10.06 6.94 -1.28
N PHE A 61 9.77 7.52 -2.45
CA PHE A 61 8.57 7.25 -3.22
C PHE A 61 8.25 5.75 -3.36
N ASN A 62 9.25 4.93 -3.62
CA ASN A 62 9.08 3.49 -3.82
C ASN A 62 8.72 2.72 -2.54
N ASN A 63 8.94 3.29 -1.36
CA ASN A 63 8.70 2.64 -0.07
C ASN A 63 7.30 2.95 0.49
N VAL A 64 6.60 3.90 -0.13
CA VAL A 64 5.27 4.30 0.31
C VAL A 64 4.22 3.42 -0.37
N LYS A 65 3.43 2.70 0.44
CA LYS A 65 2.44 1.73 -0.04
C LYS A 65 1.40 2.35 -0.96
N ILE A 66 0.91 3.54 -0.63
CA ILE A 66 -0.12 4.28 -1.38
C ILE A 66 0.38 4.65 -2.77
N LEU A 67 1.68 4.96 -2.90
CA LEU A 67 2.30 5.36 -4.15
C LEU A 67 2.90 4.21 -4.97
N ASN A 68 2.98 3.02 -4.38
CA ASN A 68 3.56 1.85 -5.03
C ASN A 68 2.54 0.71 -5.14
N PRO A 69 1.80 0.62 -6.26
CA PRO A 69 0.76 -0.41 -6.44
C PRO A 69 1.32 -1.82 -6.38
N THR A 70 2.60 -2.02 -6.75
CA THR A 70 3.23 -3.35 -6.69
C THR A 70 3.48 -3.81 -5.26
N LEU A 71 3.82 -2.89 -4.34
CA LEU A 71 3.94 -3.17 -2.91
C LEU A 71 2.58 -3.49 -2.29
N ALA A 72 1.60 -2.64 -2.53
CA ALA A 72 0.23 -2.84 -2.05
C ALA A 72 -0.34 -4.18 -2.53
N ARG A 73 -0.10 -4.55 -3.80
CA ARG A 73 -0.50 -5.84 -4.36
C ARG A 73 0.18 -7.01 -3.66
N LYS A 74 1.50 -6.94 -3.45
CA LYS A 74 2.27 -8.01 -2.77
C LYS A 74 1.80 -8.24 -1.34
N GLU A 75 1.56 -7.17 -0.58
CA GLU A 75 1.05 -7.28 0.79
C GLU A 75 -0.36 -7.86 0.83
N ARG A 76 -1.24 -7.40 -0.06
CA ARG A 76 -2.60 -7.93 -0.19
C ARG A 76 -2.59 -9.40 -0.59
N GLN A 77 -1.73 -9.78 -1.55
CA GLN A 77 -1.52 -11.18 -1.94
C GLN A 77 -1.05 -12.02 -0.76
N LYS A 78 -0.06 -11.53 0.02
CA LYS A 78 0.45 -12.23 1.20
C LYS A 78 -0.65 -12.42 2.25
N ALA A 79 -1.43 -11.38 2.53
CA ALA A 79 -2.55 -11.46 3.48
C ALA A 79 -3.60 -12.48 3.03
N LEU A 80 -4.01 -12.43 1.74
CA LEU A 80 -4.97 -13.38 1.18
C LEU A 80 -4.42 -14.81 1.16
N ALA A 81 -3.16 -15.00 0.80
CA ALA A 81 -2.51 -16.32 0.77
C ALA A 81 -2.48 -16.96 2.15
N THR A 82 -2.24 -16.18 3.21
CA THR A 82 -2.21 -16.67 4.60
C THR A 82 -3.52 -17.33 5.00
N TRP A 83 -4.65 -16.88 4.45
CA TRP A 83 -5.98 -17.45 4.71
C TRP A 83 -6.40 -18.48 3.67
N LEU A 84 -6.19 -18.20 2.39
CA LEU A 84 -6.65 -19.04 1.29
C LEU A 84 -5.90 -20.36 1.16
N ILE A 85 -4.61 -20.40 1.51
CA ILE A 85 -3.81 -21.61 1.43
C ILE A 85 -4.30 -22.67 2.45
N PRO A 86 -4.39 -22.38 3.77
CA PRO A 86 -4.94 -23.33 4.74
C PRO A 86 -6.39 -23.70 4.43
N PHE A 87 -7.22 -22.73 4.06
CA PHE A 87 -8.60 -22.99 3.68
C PHE A 87 -8.69 -23.92 2.48
N GLY A 88 -7.88 -23.67 1.44
CA GLY A 88 -7.79 -24.53 0.26
C GLY A 88 -7.38 -25.97 0.60
N PHE A 89 -6.42 -26.12 1.55
CA PHE A 89 -6.01 -27.43 2.02
C PHE A 89 -7.17 -28.20 2.64
N PHE A 90 -7.87 -27.62 3.61
CA PHE A 90 -9.00 -28.26 4.26
C PHE A 90 -10.16 -28.52 3.31
N ALA A 91 -10.46 -27.58 2.41
CA ALA A 91 -11.48 -27.75 1.39
C ALA A 91 -11.11 -28.89 0.42
N GLY A 92 -9.85 -28.99 0.03
CA GLY A 92 -9.34 -30.06 -0.82
C GLY A 92 -9.41 -31.44 -0.17
N LEU A 93 -9.08 -31.52 1.13
CA LEU A 93 -9.25 -32.76 1.91
C LEU A 93 -10.72 -33.18 1.95
N SER A 94 -11.61 -32.26 2.30
CA SER A 94 -13.05 -32.53 2.41
C SER A 94 -13.65 -32.94 1.05
N PHE A 95 -13.24 -32.27 -0.02
CA PHE A 95 -13.69 -32.57 -1.37
C PHE A 95 -13.24 -33.97 -1.81
N SER A 96 -11.99 -34.34 -1.54
CA SER A 96 -11.44 -35.65 -1.85
C SER A 96 -12.22 -36.77 -1.12
N GLU A 97 -12.57 -36.53 0.14
CA GLU A 97 -13.38 -37.47 0.94
C GLU A 97 -14.80 -37.62 0.39
N MET A 98 -15.48 -36.49 0.12
CA MET A 98 -16.87 -36.50 -0.35
C MET A 98 -17.04 -37.10 -1.73
N THR A 99 -16.07 -36.92 -2.62
CA THR A 99 -16.16 -37.39 -4.01
C THR A 99 -15.64 -38.81 -4.21
N HIS A 100 -15.08 -39.44 -3.14
CA HIS A 100 -14.42 -40.75 -3.24
C HIS A 100 -13.57 -40.86 -4.50
N LEU A 101 -12.72 -39.87 -4.73
CA LEU A 101 -11.85 -39.78 -5.89
C LEU A 101 -10.90 -41.00 -5.89
N THR A 102 -11.30 -42.07 -6.57
CA THR A 102 -10.49 -43.32 -6.74
C THR A 102 -9.49 -43.21 -7.90
N THR A 103 -9.23 -41.99 -8.37
CA THR A 103 -8.38 -41.76 -9.56
C THR A 103 -6.94 -42.21 -9.30
N PHE A 104 -6.42 -41.96 -8.11
CA PHE A 104 -5.06 -42.35 -7.76
C PHE A 104 -4.98 -43.76 -7.15
N ALA A 105 -6.07 -44.28 -6.57
CA ALA A 105 -6.13 -45.66 -6.11
C ALA A 105 -5.99 -46.65 -7.28
N LYS A 106 -6.50 -46.29 -8.47
CA LYS A 106 -6.29 -47.05 -9.72
C LYS A 106 -4.83 -47.08 -10.15
N MET A 107 -4.00 -46.13 -9.68
CA MET A 107 -2.56 -46.10 -9.89
C MET A 107 -1.76 -46.80 -8.78
N GLY A 108 -2.44 -47.45 -7.82
CA GLY A 108 -1.81 -48.24 -6.78
C GLY A 108 -1.43 -47.42 -5.51
N PHE A 109 -1.91 -46.19 -5.37
CA PHE A 109 -1.67 -45.39 -4.18
C PHE A 109 -2.68 -45.75 -3.06
N PRO A 110 -2.23 -45.77 -1.78
CA PRO A 110 -3.14 -45.94 -0.63
C PRO A 110 -4.14 -44.77 -0.53
N ASN A 111 -5.36 -45.03 -0.06
CA ASN A 111 -6.42 -44.03 0.10
C ASN A 111 -6.00 -42.79 0.93
N GLN A 112 -5.09 -42.98 1.88
CA GLN A 112 -4.55 -41.86 2.69
C GLN A 112 -3.76 -40.85 1.86
N ILE A 113 -3.09 -41.31 0.79
CA ILE A 113 -2.33 -40.44 -0.12
C ILE A 113 -3.29 -39.65 -1.02
N GLU A 114 -4.43 -40.20 -1.40
CA GLU A 114 -5.44 -39.51 -2.19
C GLU A 114 -6.00 -38.28 -1.47
N GLN A 115 -6.34 -38.42 -0.19
CA GLN A 115 -6.80 -37.29 0.61
C GLN A 115 -5.71 -36.17 0.70
N LEU A 116 -4.47 -36.59 0.95
CA LEU A 116 -3.36 -35.66 1.05
C LEU A 116 -3.10 -34.93 -0.27
N LEU A 117 -3.20 -35.62 -1.41
CA LEU A 117 -3.11 -35.03 -2.74
C LEU A 117 -4.25 -34.05 -3.01
N GLY A 118 -5.47 -34.36 -2.59
CA GLY A 118 -6.62 -33.47 -2.63
C GLY A 118 -6.35 -32.16 -1.86
N GLY A 119 -5.80 -32.29 -0.65
CA GLY A 119 -5.38 -31.16 0.16
C GLY A 119 -4.30 -30.29 -0.52
N LEU A 120 -3.27 -30.92 -1.11
CA LEU A 120 -2.20 -30.22 -1.84
C LEU A 120 -2.72 -29.45 -3.07
N ILE A 121 -3.62 -30.07 -3.82
CA ILE A 121 -4.26 -29.42 -4.98
C ILE A 121 -5.11 -28.24 -4.51
N GLY A 122 -5.82 -28.39 -3.39
CA GLY A 122 -6.58 -27.33 -2.74
C GLY A 122 -5.68 -26.17 -2.28
N MET A 123 -4.50 -26.44 -1.72
CA MET A 123 -3.51 -25.40 -1.37
C MET A 123 -3.03 -24.62 -2.62
N LEU A 124 -2.73 -25.32 -3.70
CA LEU A 124 -2.33 -24.69 -4.97
C LEU A 124 -3.46 -23.81 -5.52
N SER A 125 -4.70 -24.26 -5.46
CA SER A 125 -5.88 -23.47 -5.85
C SER A 125 -6.02 -22.23 -4.99
N GLY A 126 -5.85 -22.34 -3.67
CA GLY A 126 -5.88 -21.22 -2.74
C GLY A 126 -4.77 -20.19 -3.03
N TRP A 127 -3.55 -20.67 -3.34
CA TRP A 127 -2.45 -19.81 -3.73
C TRP A 127 -2.73 -19.05 -5.04
N LEU A 128 -3.20 -19.75 -6.07
CA LEU A 128 -3.61 -19.14 -7.34
C LEU A 128 -4.75 -18.15 -7.14
N GLY A 129 -5.75 -18.51 -6.33
CA GLY A 129 -6.85 -17.63 -5.99
C GLY A 129 -6.39 -16.33 -5.33
N SER A 130 -5.41 -16.40 -4.44
CA SER A 130 -4.81 -15.20 -3.82
C SER A 130 -4.12 -14.30 -4.84
N PHE A 131 -3.47 -14.88 -5.85
CA PHE A 131 -2.81 -14.14 -6.91
C PHE A 131 -3.81 -13.37 -7.79
N PHE A 132 -4.88 -14.04 -8.23
CA PHE A 132 -5.91 -13.39 -9.04
C PHE A 132 -6.71 -12.35 -8.27
N ALA A 133 -7.09 -12.65 -7.02
CA ALA A 133 -7.83 -11.72 -6.18
C ALA A 133 -7.03 -10.45 -5.83
N SER A 134 -5.70 -10.56 -5.68
CA SER A 134 -4.85 -9.40 -5.41
C SER A 134 -4.62 -8.50 -6.64
N GLY A 135 -4.91 -8.99 -7.84
CA GLY A 135 -4.70 -8.29 -9.11
C GLY A 135 -5.76 -7.26 -9.48
N ASN A 136 -6.92 -7.31 -8.82
CA ASN A 136 -8.05 -6.44 -9.13
C ASN A 136 -7.87 -5.07 -8.42
N ILE A 137 -7.03 -4.20 -8.98
CA ILE A 137 -6.80 -2.83 -8.50
C ILE A 137 -7.57 -1.87 -9.39
N ASN A 138 -8.27 -0.90 -8.80
CA ASN A 138 -9.01 0.12 -9.52
C ASN A 138 -8.07 0.95 -10.40
N GLN A 139 -8.43 1.09 -11.65
CA GLN A 139 -7.67 1.80 -12.69
C GLN A 139 -7.53 3.31 -12.39
N ASP A 140 -8.50 3.91 -11.69
CA ASP A 140 -8.51 5.34 -11.38
C ASP A 140 -7.33 5.77 -10.49
N SER A 141 -6.91 4.90 -9.56
CA SER A 141 -5.73 5.16 -8.72
C SER A 141 -4.40 5.07 -9.48
N ASP A 142 -4.36 4.37 -10.61
CA ASP A 142 -3.13 4.18 -11.39
C ASP A 142 -2.70 5.46 -12.12
N ASP A 143 -3.63 6.27 -12.59
CA ASP A 143 -3.34 7.52 -13.30
C ASP A 143 -2.80 8.59 -12.34
N ASP A 144 -3.38 8.70 -11.14
CA ASP A 144 -2.90 9.59 -10.08
C ASP A 144 -1.48 9.19 -9.63
N ILE A 145 -1.23 7.89 -9.47
CA ILE A 145 0.09 7.38 -9.07
C ILE A 145 1.13 7.63 -10.18
N ARG A 146 0.78 7.46 -11.44
CA ARG A 146 1.67 7.76 -12.57
C ARG A 146 2.01 9.25 -12.63
N PHE A 147 1.01 10.10 -12.41
CA PHE A 147 1.21 11.54 -12.36
C PHE A 147 2.14 11.93 -11.21
N LEU A 148 1.91 11.41 -9.99
CA LEU A 148 2.76 11.64 -8.83
C LEU A 148 4.20 11.15 -9.08
N ARG A 149 4.36 9.99 -9.71
CA ARG A 149 5.68 9.47 -10.07
C ARG A 149 6.42 10.43 -11.00
N LYS A 150 5.75 10.92 -12.04
CA LYS A 150 6.32 11.90 -12.97
C LYS A 150 6.76 13.16 -12.23
N LYS A 151 5.95 13.68 -11.31
CA LYS A 151 6.31 14.85 -10.49
C LYS A 151 7.51 14.58 -9.58
N SER A 152 7.61 13.37 -9.01
CA SER A 152 8.78 12.96 -8.24
C SER A 152 10.06 12.86 -9.09
N GLU A 153 9.95 12.41 -10.34
CA GLU A 153 11.03 12.39 -11.32
C GLU A 153 11.45 13.80 -11.76
N GLU A 154 10.51 14.75 -11.80
CA GLU A 154 10.76 16.19 -12.04
C GLU A 154 11.46 16.89 -10.86
N GLY A 155 11.69 16.19 -9.75
CA GLY A 155 12.39 16.74 -8.57
C GLY A 155 11.47 17.39 -7.54
N CYS A 156 10.15 17.19 -7.63
CA CYS A 156 9.19 17.73 -6.68
C CYS A 156 9.15 16.93 -5.38
N TRP A 157 9.01 17.63 -4.26
CA TRP A 157 8.73 17.07 -2.97
C TRP A 157 7.23 16.84 -2.80
N MET A 158 6.86 15.78 -2.09
CA MET A 158 5.45 15.46 -1.84
C MET A 158 5.21 15.28 -0.36
N LEU A 159 4.10 15.81 0.11
CA LEU A 159 3.63 15.61 1.47
C LEU A 159 2.34 14.80 1.42
N ILE A 160 2.36 13.62 1.99
CA ILE A 160 1.14 12.82 2.20
C ILE A 160 0.57 13.17 3.55
N LEU A 161 -0.67 13.62 3.56
CA LEU A 161 -1.42 13.97 4.75
C LEU A 161 -2.67 13.10 4.84
N GLU A 162 -2.78 12.30 5.89
CA GLU A 162 -3.97 11.53 6.20
C GLU A 162 -4.81 12.28 7.21
N LEU A 163 -6.01 12.68 6.78
CA LEU A 163 -6.97 13.41 7.61
C LEU A 163 -8.11 12.49 8.07
N PRO A 164 -8.64 12.68 9.29
CA PRO A 164 -9.91 12.11 9.69
C PRO A 164 -11.03 12.55 8.73
N ILE A 165 -12.07 11.72 8.56
CA ILE A 165 -13.18 12.00 7.61
C ILE A 165 -13.90 13.31 7.92
N GLU A 166 -13.92 13.73 9.19
CA GLU A 166 -14.64 14.90 9.66
C GLU A 166 -13.85 16.21 9.49
N ILE A 167 -12.56 16.12 9.07
CA ILE A 167 -11.68 17.27 8.98
C ILE A 167 -11.38 17.57 7.53
N GLU A 168 -11.72 18.78 7.13
CA GLU A 168 -11.37 19.32 5.83
C GLU A 168 -9.90 19.77 5.78
N LEU A 169 -9.35 19.78 4.58
CA LEU A 169 -8.00 20.28 4.34
C LEU A 169 -7.91 21.73 4.83
N PRO A 170 -6.85 22.13 5.55
CA PRO A 170 -6.71 23.50 6.05
C PRO A 170 -6.35 24.48 4.92
N TRP A 171 -7.32 24.79 4.10
CA TRP A 171 -7.18 25.64 2.91
C TRP A 171 -6.62 27.04 3.23
N GLN A 172 -6.86 27.55 4.45
CA GLN A 172 -6.35 28.86 4.86
C GLN A 172 -4.82 28.82 4.95
N ILE A 173 -4.26 27.79 5.56
CA ILE A 173 -2.82 27.60 5.69
C ILE A 173 -2.18 27.33 4.31
N LEU A 174 -2.85 26.53 3.48
CA LEU A 174 -2.37 26.21 2.14
C LEU A 174 -2.25 27.44 1.24
N LYS A 175 -3.20 28.36 1.30
CA LYS A 175 -3.18 29.58 0.50
C LYS A 175 -1.99 30.51 0.80
N GLU A 176 -1.42 30.40 2.00
CA GLU A 176 -0.25 31.20 2.38
C GLU A 176 1.07 30.59 1.92
N ILE A 177 1.06 29.36 1.46
CA ILE A 177 2.24 28.59 1.10
C ILE A 177 2.25 28.33 -0.39
N ASN A 178 3.42 28.40 -0.98
CA ASN A 178 3.59 28.15 -2.42
C ASN A 178 3.63 26.64 -2.70
N TYR A 179 2.46 26.05 -2.96
CA TYR A 179 2.33 24.65 -3.42
C TYR A 179 2.10 24.61 -4.93
N SER A 180 2.45 23.50 -5.57
CA SER A 180 2.23 23.31 -7.03
C SER A 180 0.85 22.74 -7.32
N GLU A 181 0.50 21.63 -6.67
CA GLU A 181 -0.74 20.90 -6.93
C GLU A 181 -1.15 20.10 -5.69
N ILE A 182 -2.43 19.76 -5.62
CA ILE A 182 -3.01 18.91 -4.57
C ILE A 182 -3.82 17.81 -5.24
N ILE A 183 -3.58 16.58 -4.81
CA ILE A 183 -4.32 15.42 -5.28
C ILE A 183 -4.93 14.72 -4.07
N THR A 184 -6.22 14.45 -4.13
CA THR A 184 -6.92 13.68 -3.11
C THR A 184 -7.06 12.24 -3.59
N ILE A 185 -6.40 11.32 -2.90
CA ILE A 185 -6.51 9.89 -3.18
C ILE A 185 -7.64 9.35 -2.30
N ALA A 186 -8.69 8.84 -2.93
CA ALA A 186 -9.77 8.16 -2.21
C ALA A 186 -9.24 6.82 -1.68
N ASN A 187 -9.08 6.71 -0.36
CA ASN A 187 -8.85 5.42 0.28
C ASN A 187 -10.18 4.64 0.28
N GLN A 188 -10.20 3.55 -0.48
CA GLN A 188 -11.26 2.55 -0.44
C GLN A 188 -11.03 1.53 0.67
#